data_71b45f28b31a2fdc72c458874fb5c781
#
_entry.id   71b45f28b31a2fdc72c458874fb5c781
#
_cell.length_a   1.000
_cell.length_b   1.000
_cell.length_c   1.000
_cell.angle_alpha   90.00
_cell.angle_beta   90.00
_cell.angle_gamma   90.00
#
_symmetry.space_group_name_H-M   'P 1'
#
loop_
_entity.id
_entity.type
_entity.pdbx_description
1 polymer ?
#
loop_
_entity_poly.entity_id
_entity_poly.type
_entity_poly.pdbx_seq_one_letter_code
_entity_poly.pdbx_strand_id
1 'polypeptide(L)'
;SAFSCGKSKEKVITIEKDLKIIPFGRFSRAFNDMNDRHLEAARRLGISPASSREEALSGNTHLCEITDCEYYKVDSLTHSIPYLVPKAKELLETIGKNFIDSLESRGGGSYQILVTSVLRVDQDVKRLRKRNGNASANSAHRYGTTFDIAYSRFVTTDDRYLIPKEQLKHILAEVLLSLKKRNACYVKYEIKQGCFHVTVR
;
A
#
# COMPACT_ATOMS: atom_id res chain seq x y z
N SER A 1 -40.64 36.20 -14.47
CA SER A 1 -39.67 35.58 -15.39
C SER A 1 -38.42 35.23 -14.61
N ALA A 2 -38.33 33.96 -14.22
CA ALA A 2 -37.12 33.45 -13.56
C ALA A 2 -36.21 32.86 -14.66
N PHE A 3 -35.07 33.48 -14.86
CA PHE A 3 -34.00 32.91 -15.69
C PHE A 3 -33.29 31.81 -14.88
N SER A 4 -33.56 30.56 -15.22
CA SER A 4 -32.79 29.40 -14.78
C SER A 4 -31.43 29.43 -15.49
N CYS A 5 -30.41 29.78 -14.76
CA CYS A 5 -29.03 29.66 -15.22
C CYS A 5 -28.62 28.20 -15.09
N GLY A 6 -28.86 27.40 -16.14
CA GLY A 6 -28.35 26.06 -16.26
C GLY A 6 -26.82 26.09 -16.36
N LYS A 7 -26.12 25.74 -15.28
CA LYS A 7 -24.68 25.43 -15.34
C LYS A 7 -24.51 24.23 -16.27
N SER A 8 -24.02 24.45 -17.48
CA SER A 8 -23.54 23.37 -18.34
C SER A 8 -22.38 22.69 -17.59
N LYS A 9 -22.56 21.41 -17.24
CA LYS A 9 -21.44 20.57 -16.81
C LYS A 9 -20.47 20.47 -17.97
N GLU A 10 -19.34 21.13 -17.88
CA GLU A 10 -18.25 20.91 -18.81
C GLU A 10 -17.98 19.39 -18.87
N LYS A 11 -18.05 18.83 -20.07
CA LYS A 11 -17.71 17.43 -20.30
C LYS A 11 -16.22 17.29 -20.09
N VAL A 12 -15.79 16.70 -18.96
CA VAL A 12 -14.38 16.38 -18.74
C VAL A 12 -13.98 15.37 -19.80
N ILE A 13 -13.05 15.75 -20.67
CA ILE A 13 -12.51 14.86 -21.70
C ILE A 13 -11.45 13.99 -21.04
N THR A 14 -11.77 12.71 -20.84
CA THR A 14 -10.79 11.72 -20.37
C THR A 14 -9.91 11.29 -21.54
N ILE A 15 -8.60 11.47 -21.39
CA ILE A 15 -7.59 11.07 -22.39
C ILE A 15 -6.99 9.76 -21.92
N GLU A 16 -7.14 8.71 -22.74
CA GLU A 16 -6.39 7.47 -22.55
C GLU A 16 -4.92 7.71 -22.89
N LYS A 17 -4.03 7.23 -22.03
CA LYS A 17 -2.60 7.45 -22.16
C LYS A 17 -1.81 6.20 -21.83
N ASP A 18 -0.95 5.79 -22.76
CA ASP A 18 0.03 4.73 -22.54
C ASP A 18 1.35 5.34 -22.04
N LEU A 19 1.81 4.84 -20.92
CA LEU A 19 3.08 5.23 -20.34
C LEU A 19 4.18 4.22 -20.70
N LYS A 20 5.38 4.73 -20.85
CA LYS A 20 6.54 3.87 -21.03
C LYS A 20 6.83 3.11 -19.75
N ILE A 21 6.85 1.79 -19.83
CA ILE A 21 7.20 0.88 -18.72
C ILE A 21 8.48 0.12 -19.05
N ILE A 22 9.20 -0.28 -18.01
CA ILE A 22 10.38 -1.14 -18.10
C ILE A 22 9.95 -2.56 -17.74
N PRO A 23 9.99 -3.53 -18.68
CA PRO A 23 9.66 -4.91 -18.35
C PRO A 23 10.76 -5.53 -17.49
N PHE A 24 10.38 -6.28 -16.45
CA PHE A 24 11.34 -6.97 -15.56
C PHE A 24 10.94 -8.42 -15.25
N GLY A 25 10.31 -9.10 -16.17
CA GLY A 25 9.92 -10.50 -16.03
C GLY A 25 8.71 -10.73 -15.14
N ARG A 26 8.74 -11.80 -14.34
CA ARG A 26 7.60 -12.18 -13.50
C ARG A 26 7.64 -11.46 -12.16
N PHE A 27 6.53 -10.85 -11.76
CA PHE A 27 6.38 -10.22 -10.43
C PHE A 27 6.63 -11.19 -9.28
N SER A 28 6.13 -12.41 -9.38
CA SER A 28 6.33 -13.46 -8.37
C SER A 28 7.79 -13.89 -8.21
N ARG A 29 8.63 -13.68 -9.21
CA ARG A 29 10.07 -13.93 -9.13
C ARG A 29 10.83 -12.72 -8.57
N ALA A 30 10.47 -11.52 -9.01
CA ALA A 30 11.11 -10.29 -8.57
C ALA A 30 10.81 -9.97 -7.09
N PHE A 31 9.62 -10.33 -6.63
CA PHE A 31 9.13 -10.05 -5.29
C PHE A 31 8.73 -11.35 -4.57
N ASN A 32 9.72 -12.10 -4.13
CA ASN A 32 9.54 -13.41 -3.51
C ASN A 32 10.17 -13.52 -2.13
N ASP A 33 10.35 -12.41 -1.43
CA ASP A 33 10.83 -12.43 -0.05
C ASP A 33 9.87 -13.22 0.82
N MET A 34 10.35 -14.30 1.41
CA MET A 34 9.54 -15.23 2.16
C MET A 34 9.18 -14.69 3.56
N ASN A 35 8.15 -15.25 4.16
CA ASN A 35 7.60 -14.75 5.42
C ASN A 35 8.62 -14.73 6.58
N ASP A 36 9.57 -15.65 6.63
CA ASP A 36 10.63 -15.70 7.63
C ASP A 36 11.49 -14.42 7.62
N ARG A 37 11.83 -13.89 6.44
CA ARG A 37 12.56 -12.63 6.30
C ARG A 37 11.75 -11.43 6.76
N HIS A 38 10.47 -11.38 6.40
CA HIS A 38 9.55 -10.36 6.87
C HIS A 38 9.42 -10.39 8.41
N LEU A 39 9.27 -11.58 8.99
CA LEU A 39 9.18 -11.76 10.44
C LEU A 39 10.46 -11.37 11.17
N GLU A 40 11.63 -11.70 10.64
CA GLU A 40 12.91 -11.31 11.23
C GLU A 40 13.03 -9.78 11.34
N ALA A 41 12.77 -9.07 10.26
CA ALA A 41 12.78 -7.61 10.25
C ALA A 41 11.69 -7.03 11.17
N ALA A 42 10.49 -7.59 11.14
CA ALA A 42 9.38 -7.16 11.95
C ALA A 42 9.67 -7.30 13.45
N ARG A 43 10.24 -8.41 13.88
CA ARG A 43 10.66 -8.64 15.28
C ARG A 43 11.74 -7.68 15.74
N ARG A 44 12.65 -7.34 14.84
CA ARG A 44 13.78 -6.44 15.15
C ARG A 44 13.35 -4.98 15.22
N LEU A 45 12.44 -4.55 14.38
CA LEU A 45 12.09 -3.13 14.19
C LEU A 45 10.72 -2.75 14.77
N GLY A 46 9.85 -3.72 14.98
CA GLY A 46 8.46 -3.50 15.35
C GLY A 46 8.18 -3.46 16.85
N ILE A 47 6.92 -3.35 17.14
CA ILE A 47 6.38 -3.51 18.50
C ILE A 47 6.24 -5.00 18.86
N SER A 48 6.10 -5.30 20.12
CA SER A 48 5.60 -6.63 20.54
C SER A 48 4.14 -6.78 20.08
N PRO A 49 3.73 -7.96 19.58
CA PRO A 49 2.35 -8.17 19.16
C PRO A 49 1.37 -7.89 20.30
N ALA A 50 0.36 -7.10 20.00
CA ALA A 50 -0.72 -6.77 20.92
C ALA A 50 -1.89 -7.75 20.80
N SER A 51 -2.54 -8.08 21.91
CA SER A 51 -3.71 -8.97 21.91
C SER A 51 -4.97 -8.27 21.39
N SER A 52 -5.11 -6.98 21.68
CA SER A 52 -6.26 -6.14 21.31
C SER A 52 -5.83 -4.80 20.74
N ARG A 53 -6.77 -4.14 20.04
CA ARG A 53 -6.55 -2.77 19.53
C ARG A 53 -6.32 -1.76 20.64
N GLU A 54 -7.01 -1.92 21.77
CA GLU A 54 -6.83 -1.07 22.95
C GLU A 54 -5.41 -1.19 23.52
N GLU A 55 -4.90 -2.42 23.65
CA GLU A 55 -3.52 -2.66 24.08
C GLU A 55 -2.51 -2.04 23.12
N ALA A 56 -2.68 -2.18 21.82
CA ALA A 56 -1.80 -1.60 20.81
C ALA A 56 -1.71 -0.07 20.92
N LEU A 57 -2.79 0.58 21.29
CA LEU A 57 -2.91 2.04 21.34
C LEU A 57 -2.69 2.62 22.75
N SER A 58 -2.47 1.79 23.77
CA SER A 58 -2.26 2.21 25.16
C SER A 58 -0.84 2.70 25.43
N GLY A 59 -0.48 3.83 24.94
CA GLY A 59 0.50 4.75 25.52
C GLY A 59 2.01 4.45 25.44
N ASN A 60 2.48 3.23 25.33
CA ASN A 60 3.91 2.88 25.31
C ASN A 60 4.42 2.32 23.99
N THR A 61 3.60 2.33 22.97
CA THR A 61 3.97 1.88 21.63
C THR A 61 4.34 3.09 20.78
N HIS A 62 5.52 3.05 20.15
CA HIS A 62 5.94 4.09 19.21
C HIS A 62 5.24 3.90 17.85
N LEU A 63 3.92 3.93 17.87
CA LEU A 63 3.08 3.82 16.68
C LEU A 63 2.62 5.21 16.20
N CYS A 64 2.67 5.40 14.90
CA CYS A 64 2.13 6.56 14.22
C CYS A 64 0.86 6.17 13.47
N GLU A 65 -0.19 6.96 13.59
CA GLU A 65 -1.38 6.80 12.75
C GLU A 65 -1.05 7.19 11.32
N ILE A 66 -1.52 6.38 10.36
CA ILE A 66 -1.49 6.74 8.94
C ILE A 66 -2.90 7.13 8.49
N THR A 67 -2.99 8.21 7.73
CA THR A 67 -4.24 8.74 7.18
C THR A 67 -4.04 9.11 5.72
N ASP A 68 -5.13 9.26 5.00
CA ASP A 68 -5.10 9.77 3.64
C ASP A 68 -4.26 11.04 3.56
N CYS A 69 -3.35 11.09 2.60
CA CYS A 69 -2.47 12.22 2.39
C CYS A 69 -2.18 12.41 0.90
N GLU A 70 -1.26 13.31 0.57
CA GLU A 70 -0.85 13.56 -0.81
C GLU A 70 -0.12 12.38 -1.47
N TYR A 71 0.42 11.43 -0.69
CA TYR A 71 1.23 10.32 -1.20
C TYR A 71 0.47 9.01 -1.35
N TYR A 72 -0.55 8.79 -0.52
CA TYR A 72 -1.31 7.53 -0.51
C TYR A 72 -2.73 7.71 0.05
N LYS A 73 -3.56 6.73 -0.23
CA LYS A 73 -4.88 6.56 0.40
C LYS A 73 -4.92 5.27 1.19
N VAL A 74 -5.70 5.27 2.27
CA VAL A 74 -5.93 4.11 3.13
C VAL A 74 -7.35 3.60 2.86
N ASP A 75 -7.47 2.34 2.48
CA ASP A 75 -8.76 1.69 2.24
C ASP A 75 -9.55 1.49 3.54
N SER A 76 -10.82 1.13 3.43
CA SER A 76 -11.61 0.69 4.59
C SER A 76 -10.98 -0.56 5.19
N LEU A 77 -10.40 -0.43 6.39
CA LEU A 77 -9.70 -1.51 7.07
C LEU A 77 -10.68 -2.33 7.92
N THR A 78 -10.78 -3.64 7.67
CA THR A 78 -11.68 -4.55 8.39
C THR A 78 -10.95 -5.43 9.39
N HIS A 79 -9.72 -5.87 9.07
CA HIS A 79 -8.90 -6.79 9.86
C HIS A 79 -7.54 -6.20 10.23
N SER A 80 -7.43 -4.89 10.21
CA SER A 80 -6.25 -4.14 10.63
C SER A 80 -6.62 -2.73 11.06
N ILE A 81 -5.69 -2.04 11.70
CA ILE A 81 -5.82 -0.63 12.09
C ILE A 81 -4.68 0.20 11.47
N PRO A 82 -4.92 1.49 11.20
CA PRO A 82 -4.00 2.33 10.41
C PRO A 82 -2.81 2.86 11.24
N TYR A 83 -1.99 1.97 11.77
CA TYR A 83 -0.85 2.34 12.60
C TYR A 83 0.43 1.62 12.15
N LEU A 84 1.52 2.36 12.11
CA LEU A 84 2.86 1.85 11.79
C LEU A 84 3.90 2.45 12.73
N VAL A 85 5.00 1.73 12.94
CA VAL A 85 6.20 2.33 13.53
C VAL A 85 6.74 3.44 12.62
N PRO A 86 7.42 4.46 13.17
CA PRO A 86 7.86 5.63 12.37
C PRO A 86 8.63 5.26 11.11
N LYS A 87 9.54 4.31 11.19
CA LYS A 87 10.35 3.86 10.04
C LYS A 87 9.50 3.25 8.92
N ALA A 88 8.46 2.50 9.27
CA ALA A 88 7.55 1.91 8.28
C ALA A 88 6.63 2.97 7.65
N LYS A 89 6.18 3.95 8.42
CA LYS A 89 5.43 5.10 7.91
C LYS A 89 6.26 5.91 6.91
N GLU A 90 7.52 6.19 7.23
CA GLU A 90 8.46 6.88 6.35
C GLU A 90 8.67 6.12 5.03
N LEU A 91 8.83 4.79 5.10
CA LEU A 91 8.92 3.94 3.91
C LEU A 91 7.65 4.04 3.04
N LEU A 92 6.47 3.97 3.65
CA LEU A 92 5.20 4.11 2.93
C LEU A 92 5.10 5.46 2.20
N GLU A 93 5.45 6.54 2.87
CA GLU A 93 5.50 7.88 2.27
C GLU A 93 6.48 7.96 1.11
N THR A 94 7.66 7.37 1.25
CA THR A 94 8.67 7.27 0.19
C THR A 94 8.15 6.50 -1.02
N ILE A 95 7.50 5.36 -0.81
CA ILE A 95 6.88 4.57 -1.89
C ILE A 95 5.84 5.41 -2.63
N GLY A 96 4.94 6.04 -1.89
CA GLY A 96 3.87 6.86 -2.48
C GLY A 96 4.39 8.06 -3.26
N LYS A 97 5.36 8.77 -2.70
CA LYS A 97 6.01 9.89 -3.35
C LYS A 97 6.75 9.47 -4.63
N ASN A 98 7.56 8.43 -4.55
CA ASN A 98 8.32 7.94 -5.71
C ASN A 98 7.40 7.43 -6.82
N PHE A 99 6.27 6.83 -6.47
CA PHE A 99 5.25 6.43 -7.43
C PHE A 99 4.66 7.62 -8.18
N ILE A 100 4.28 8.68 -7.48
CA ILE A 100 3.76 9.92 -8.07
C ILE A 100 4.82 10.58 -8.97
N ASP A 101 6.04 10.74 -8.46
CA ASP A 101 7.15 11.35 -9.23
C ASP A 101 7.43 10.55 -10.52
N SER A 102 7.35 9.23 -10.44
CA SER A 102 7.56 8.34 -11.59
C SER A 102 6.44 8.47 -12.65
N LEU A 103 5.19 8.64 -12.22
CA LEU A 103 4.08 8.93 -13.11
C LEU A 103 4.23 10.29 -13.78
N GLU A 104 4.51 11.32 -13.02
CA GLU A 104 4.69 12.68 -13.53
C GLU A 104 5.83 12.77 -14.54
N SER A 105 6.95 12.10 -14.29
CA SER A 105 8.09 12.05 -15.21
C SER A 105 7.76 11.42 -16.56
N ARG A 106 6.73 10.57 -16.60
CA ARG A 106 6.20 9.94 -17.83
C ARG A 106 5.00 10.68 -18.42
N GLY A 107 4.61 11.80 -17.82
CA GLY A 107 3.44 12.57 -18.22
C GLY A 107 2.11 11.86 -17.93
N GLY A 108 2.07 10.95 -16.98
CA GLY A 108 0.84 10.37 -16.44
C GLY A 108 0.12 11.38 -15.55
N GLY A 109 -1.16 11.18 -15.32
CA GLY A 109 -1.94 11.99 -14.39
C GLY A 109 -1.65 11.63 -12.94
N SER A 110 -2.42 12.23 -12.04
CA SER A 110 -2.28 12.00 -10.60
C SER A 110 -3.01 10.72 -10.18
N TYR A 111 -2.26 9.69 -9.88
CA TYR A 111 -2.72 8.47 -9.22
C TYR A 111 -1.97 8.29 -7.91
N GLN A 112 -2.68 7.74 -6.94
CA GLN A 112 -2.10 7.39 -5.63
C GLN A 112 -2.23 5.90 -5.39
N ILE A 113 -1.25 5.35 -4.67
CA ILE A 113 -1.31 3.99 -4.15
C ILE A 113 -2.38 3.86 -3.09
N LEU A 114 -2.95 2.66 -2.95
CA LEU A 114 -3.98 2.32 -1.98
C LEU A 114 -3.44 1.29 -1.00
N VAL A 115 -3.42 1.65 0.28
CA VAL A 115 -3.03 0.79 1.39
C VAL A 115 -4.23 -0.04 1.83
N THR A 116 -4.11 -1.36 1.84
CA THR A 116 -5.23 -2.28 2.07
C THR A 116 -5.17 -3.06 3.37
N SER A 117 -4.00 -3.14 3.99
CA SER A 117 -3.81 -3.78 5.30
C SER A 117 -2.62 -3.18 6.02
N VAL A 118 -2.72 -3.03 7.33
CA VAL A 118 -1.70 -2.40 8.17
C VAL A 118 -1.47 -3.21 9.44
N LEU A 119 -1.54 -2.63 10.62
CA LEU A 119 -1.32 -3.32 11.89
C LEU A 119 -2.47 -4.28 12.22
N ARG A 120 -2.14 -5.54 12.47
CA ARG A 120 -3.07 -6.55 12.98
C ARG A 120 -2.75 -6.91 14.41
N VAL A 121 -3.70 -6.74 15.30
CA VAL A 121 -3.63 -7.31 16.65
C VAL A 121 -4.04 -8.78 16.63
N ASP A 122 -3.77 -9.52 17.71
CA ASP A 122 -4.08 -10.96 17.75
C ASP A 122 -5.57 -11.27 17.52
N GLN A 123 -6.45 -10.42 18.01
CA GLN A 123 -7.90 -10.54 17.74
C GLN A 123 -8.25 -10.38 16.27
N ASP A 124 -7.57 -9.48 15.55
CA ASP A 124 -7.74 -9.33 14.10
C ASP A 124 -7.28 -10.58 13.35
N VAL A 125 -6.13 -11.14 13.73
CA VAL A 125 -5.59 -12.37 13.16
C VAL A 125 -6.55 -13.55 13.38
N LYS A 126 -7.08 -13.72 14.58
CA LYS A 126 -8.05 -14.77 14.90
C LYS A 126 -9.32 -14.64 14.06
N ARG A 127 -9.84 -13.42 13.94
CA ARG A 127 -11.04 -13.13 13.15
C ARG A 127 -10.81 -13.36 11.65
N LEU A 128 -9.65 -12.98 11.12
CA LEU A 128 -9.27 -13.22 9.73
C LEU A 128 -9.15 -14.73 9.44
N ARG A 129 -8.54 -15.51 10.34
CA ARG A 129 -8.39 -16.96 10.20
C ARG A 129 -9.70 -17.71 10.24
N LYS A 130 -10.71 -17.22 10.94
CA LYS A 130 -12.06 -17.78 10.89
C LYS A 130 -12.69 -17.67 9.50
N ARG A 131 -12.39 -16.62 8.75
CA ARG A 131 -12.86 -16.40 7.38
C ARG A 131 -11.98 -17.06 6.33
N ASN A 132 -10.68 -17.12 6.60
CA ASN A 132 -9.68 -17.68 5.70
C ASN A 132 -8.73 -18.58 6.49
N GLY A 133 -8.96 -19.88 6.47
CA GLY A 133 -8.16 -20.87 7.18
C GLY A 133 -6.69 -20.92 6.73
N ASN A 134 -6.36 -20.36 5.57
CA ASN A 134 -4.99 -20.27 5.06
C ASN A 134 -4.24 -19.02 5.55
N ALA A 135 -4.90 -18.10 6.26
CA ALA A 135 -4.24 -16.93 6.82
C ALA A 135 -3.24 -17.36 7.90
N SER A 136 -2.02 -16.80 7.85
CA SER A 136 -0.96 -17.13 8.79
C SER A 136 -1.24 -16.59 10.19
N ALA A 137 -1.03 -17.44 11.21
CA ALA A 137 -0.99 -16.99 12.61
C ALA A 137 0.25 -16.12 12.90
N ASN A 138 1.35 -16.35 12.18
CA ASN A 138 2.61 -15.61 12.31
C ASN A 138 2.72 -14.53 11.21
N SER A 139 1.77 -13.61 11.21
CA SER A 139 1.78 -12.48 10.27
C SER A 139 2.74 -11.39 10.70
N ALA A 140 3.56 -10.91 9.78
CA ALA A 140 4.42 -9.75 10.01
C ALA A 140 3.61 -8.45 10.27
N HIS A 141 2.35 -8.40 9.89
CA HIS A 141 1.43 -7.30 10.21
C HIS A 141 1.21 -7.06 11.71
N ARG A 142 1.55 -8.02 12.55
CA ARG A 142 1.40 -7.92 14.01
C ARG A 142 2.38 -6.96 14.68
N TYR A 143 3.42 -6.55 13.99
CA TYR A 143 4.55 -5.81 14.54
C TYR A 143 4.55 -4.31 14.20
N GLY A 144 3.61 -3.83 13.40
CA GLY A 144 3.57 -2.43 12.97
C GLY A 144 4.62 -2.03 11.93
N THR A 145 5.28 -3.00 11.32
CA THR A 145 6.38 -2.82 10.37
C THR A 145 5.97 -3.09 8.92
N THR A 146 4.72 -3.52 8.73
CA THR A 146 4.28 -4.19 7.50
C THR A 146 2.96 -3.62 7.03
N PHE A 147 2.85 -3.42 5.73
CA PHE A 147 1.63 -2.95 5.07
C PHE A 147 1.48 -3.58 3.70
N ASP A 148 0.24 -3.70 3.25
CA ASP A 148 -0.11 -4.17 1.92
C ASP A 148 -0.53 -3.00 1.04
N ILE A 149 -0.07 -3.00 -0.20
CA ILE A 149 -0.44 -2.03 -1.23
C ILE A 149 -1.11 -2.77 -2.38
N ALA A 150 -2.32 -2.37 -2.75
CA ALA A 150 -3.01 -2.94 -3.91
C ALA A 150 -2.22 -2.73 -5.20
N TYR A 151 -2.16 -3.74 -6.06
CA TYR A 151 -1.52 -3.61 -7.36
C TYR A 151 -2.50 -3.49 -8.54
N SER A 152 -3.79 -3.62 -8.27
CA SER A 152 -4.85 -3.53 -9.29
C SER A 152 -5.87 -2.42 -9.00
N ARG A 153 -5.73 -1.74 -7.87
CA ARG A 153 -6.58 -0.60 -7.49
C ARG A 153 -5.69 0.59 -7.13
N PHE A 154 -5.95 1.70 -7.80
CA PHE A 154 -5.26 2.97 -7.56
C PHE A 154 -6.32 4.05 -7.42
N VAL A 155 -6.01 5.10 -6.69
CA VAL A 155 -6.93 6.23 -6.51
C VAL A 155 -6.48 7.37 -7.42
N THR A 156 -7.36 7.82 -8.30
CA THR A 156 -7.09 8.99 -9.13
C THR A 156 -7.61 10.26 -8.47
N THR A 157 -6.80 11.30 -8.50
CA THR A 157 -7.17 12.66 -8.09
C THR A 157 -7.37 13.57 -9.28
N ASP A 158 -7.10 13.07 -10.50
CA ASP A 158 -7.21 13.81 -11.75
C ASP A 158 -7.82 12.92 -12.84
N ASP A 159 -9.08 13.19 -13.19
CA ASP A 159 -9.84 12.41 -14.18
C ASP A 159 -9.45 12.67 -15.64
N ARG A 160 -8.49 13.57 -15.90
CA ARG A 160 -8.09 13.92 -17.27
C ARG A 160 -7.36 12.81 -17.99
N TYR A 161 -6.67 11.94 -17.27
CA TYR A 161 -5.88 10.86 -17.83
C TYR A 161 -6.34 9.50 -17.33
N LEU A 162 -6.57 8.57 -18.25
CA LEU A 162 -6.82 7.17 -17.94
C LEU A 162 -5.58 6.36 -18.30
N ILE A 163 -4.91 5.86 -17.28
CA ILE A 163 -3.72 5.01 -17.43
C ILE A 163 -4.14 3.55 -17.23
N PRO A 164 -3.73 2.61 -18.11
CA PRO A 164 -3.99 1.20 -17.91
C PRO A 164 -3.45 0.68 -16.57
N LYS A 165 -4.27 -0.07 -15.86
CA LYS A 165 -3.91 -0.60 -14.52
C LYS A 165 -2.62 -1.42 -14.52
N GLU A 166 -2.37 -2.19 -15.57
CA GLU A 166 -1.13 -2.96 -15.70
C GLU A 166 0.11 -2.06 -15.80
N GLN A 167 -0.01 -0.88 -16.39
CA GLN A 167 1.10 0.08 -16.42
C GLN A 167 1.32 0.73 -15.06
N LEU A 168 0.26 1.08 -14.34
CA LEU A 168 0.35 1.57 -12.96
C LEU A 168 1.02 0.54 -12.05
N LYS A 169 0.64 -0.74 -12.19
CA LYS A 169 1.25 -1.86 -11.46
C LYS A 169 2.75 -1.98 -11.75
N HIS A 170 3.16 -1.89 -13.03
CA HIS A 170 4.57 -1.92 -13.40
C HIS A 170 5.36 -0.77 -12.81
N ILE A 171 4.81 0.44 -12.81
CA ILE A 171 5.48 1.61 -12.25
C ILE A 171 5.63 1.47 -10.74
N LEU A 172 4.60 1.00 -10.04
CA LEU A 172 4.69 0.68 -8.61
C LEU A 172 5.76 -0.39 -8.35
N ALA A 173 5.80 -1.42 -9.18
CA ALA A 173 6.79 -2.48 -9.07
C ALA A 173 8.22 -1.98 -9.29
N GLU A 174 8.46 -1.05 -10.21
CA GLU A 174 9.77 -0.41 -10.39
C GLU A 174 10.22 0.33 -9.12
N VAL A 175 9.31 1.07 -8.49
CA VAL A 175 9.58 1.78 -7.25
C VAL A 175 9.96 0.81 -6.13
N LEU A 176 9.16 -0.25 -5.96
CA LEU A 176 9.41 -1.27 -4.93
C LEU A 176 10.70 -2.04 -5.18
N LEU A 177 11.00 -2.38 -6.43
CA LEU A 177 12.24 -3.08 -6.78
C LEU A 177 13.49 -2.23 -6.49
N SER A 178 13.43 -0.94 -6.79
CA SER A 178 14.51 -0.01 -6.46
C SER A 178 14.77 0.06 -4.95
N LEU A 179 13.72 0.17 -4.16
CA LEU A 179 13.82 0.20 -2.69
C LEU A 179 14.30 -1.14 -2.12
N LYS A 180 13.82 -2.26 -2.67
CA LYS A 180 14.28 -3.60 -2.29
C LYS A 180 15.78 -3.78 -2.56
N LYS A 181 16.27 -3.36 -3.72
CA LYS A 181 17.71 -3.41 -4.08
C LYS A 181 18.57 -2.55 -3.17
N ARG A 182 18.03 -1.49 -2.60
CA ARG A 182 18.70 -0.64 -1.60
C ARG A 182 18.60 -1.16 -0.18
N ASN A 183 18.05 -2.34 0.02
CA ASN A 183 17.79 -2.94 1.32
C ASN A 183 16.87 -2.12 2.23
N ALA A 184 15.95 -1.33 1.65
CA ALA A 184 14.98 -0.55 2.42
C ALA A 184 13.79 -1.38 2.87
N CYS A 185 13.46 -2.46 2.17
CA CYS A 185 12.30 -3.31 2.45
C CYS A 185 12.44 -4.71 1.88
N TYR A 186 11.65 -5.61 2.47
CA TYR A 186 11.27 -6.89 1.87
C TYR A 186 9.93 -6.72 1.17
N VAL A 187 9.75 -7.39 0.04
CA VAL A 187 8.51 -7.33 -0.74
C VAL A 187 8.12 -8.71 -1.23
N LYS A 188 6.87 -9.08 -1.03
CA LYS A 188 6.27 -10.29 -1.60
C LYS A 188 5.06 -9.94 -2.45
N TYR A 189 5.01 -10.52 -3.64
CA TYR A 189 3.87 -10.44 -4.54
C TYR A 189 2.80 -11.45 -4.15
N GLU A 190 1.65 -10.97 -3.66
CA GLU A 190 0.55 -11.80 -3.16
C GLU A 190 -0.58 -11.87 -4.18
N ILE A 191 -0.58 -12.94 -4.99
CA ILE A 191 -1.53 -13.11 -6.11
C ILE A 191 -2.97 -13.18 -5.62
N LYS A 192 -3.24 -14.00 -4.59
CA LYS A 192 -4.60 -14.21 -4.08
C LYS A 192 -5.21 -12.97 -3.46
N GLN A 193 -4.39 -12.11 -2.87
CA GLN A 193 -4.82 -10.90 -2.18
C GLN A 193 -4.75 -9.65 -3.07
N GLY A 194 -4.11 -9.75 -4.22
CA GLY A 194 -3.98 -8.63 -5.15
C GLY A 194 -3.15 -7.47 -4.62
N CYS A 195 -2.11 -7.77 -3.84
CA CYS A 195 -1.27 -6.75 -3.21
C CYS A 195 0.22 -7.09 -3.25
N PHE A 196 1.04 -6.06 -3.07
CA PHE A 196 2.42 -6.18 -2.61
C PHE A 196 2.46 -6.11 -1.10
N HIS A 197 3.01 -7.13 -0.48
CA HIS A 197 3.22 -7.23 0.96
C HIS A 197 4.61 -6.71 1.30
N VAL A 198 4.69 -5.61 2.05
CA VAL A 198 5.91 -4.83 2.26
C VAL A 198 6.24 -4.76 3.74
N THR A 199 7.48 -5.10 4.10
CA THR A 199 8.01 -4.94 5.46
C THR A 199 9.25 -4.06 5.42
N VAL A 200 9.31 -3.05 6.30
CA VAL A 200 10.49 -2.18 6.44
C VAL A 200 11.69 -2.98 6.95
N ARG A 201 12.87 -2.57 6.52
CA ARG A 201 14.10 -3.31 6.78
C ARG A 201 15.20 -2.46 7.39
#